data_1e4068c08a052063922d8f163e9cb286
#
_entry.id   1e4068c08a052063922d8f163e9cb286
#
_cell.length_a   1.000
_cell.length_b   1.000
_cell.length_c   1.000
_cell.angle_alpha   90.00
_cell.angle_beta   90.00
_cell.angle_gamma   90.00
#
_symmetry.space_group_name_H-M   'P 1'
#
loop_
_entity.id
_entity.type
_entity.pdbx_description
1 polymer ?
#
loop_
_entity_poly.entity_id
_entity_poly.type
_entity_poly.pdbx_seq_one_letter_code
_entity_poly.pdbx_strand_id
1 'polypeptide(L)'
;MKHVIPLLLSLLLLVSAPLEAQTLRNANNASIGKVESDGTIRNANNARIGKIESDGTIRNANNATIGKVESDGAVRNANNATIGKVQSDGTIRNANNATIGKAEGVDRKIAAVLFFMHLLE
;
A
#
# COMPACT_ATOMS: atom_id res chain seq x y z
N MET A 1 0.89 20.13 -9.29
CA MET A 1 0.79 19.87 -8.49
C MET A 1 0.52 19.85 -8.43
N LYS A 2 0.26 19.64 -8.56
CA LYS A 2 -0.06 19.34 -8.04
C LYS A 2 -0.43 19.27 -7.55
N HIS A 3 -0.89 19.30 -7.43
CA HIS A 3 -1.36 19.08 -6.49
C HIS A 3 -1.87 19.43 -6.04
N VAL A 4 -2.20 19.54 -6.27
CA VAL A 4 -2.77 19.69 -5.42
C VAL A 4 -3.51 19.99 -5.22
N ILE A 5 -3.90 20.07 -5.29
CA ILE A 5 -4.58 20.22 -4.68
C ILE A 5 -5.14 20.40 -4.38
N PRO A 6 -5.39 20.45 -4.29
CA PRO A 6 -5.99 20.48 -3.50
C PRO A 6 -6.56 20.68 -3.16
N LEU A 7 -7.02 20.69 -3.03
CA LEU A 7 -7.59 20.74 -2.32
C LEU A 7 -8.30 20.74 -2.33
N LEU A 8 -8.74 20.72 -2.39
CA LEU A 8 -9.38 20.52 -2.03
C LEU A 8 -9.82 20.04 -2.10
N LEU A 9 -10.06 19.92 -2.23
CA LEU A 9 -10.44 19.25 -1.96
C LEU A 9 -10.67 18.79 -1.58
N SER A 10 -10.81 18.66 -1.48
CA SER A 10 -11.04 18.18 -0.74
C SER A 10 -11.60 17.83 -0.36
N LEU A 11 -12.32 17.64 -0.22
CA LEU A 11 -12.95 17.31 0.43
C LEU A 11 -13.37 16.56 0.48
N LEU A 12 -13.74 16.24 0.14
CA LEU A 12 -14.12 15.52 0.30
C LEU A 12 -14.24 14.73 0.46
N LEU A 13 -14.37 14.46 0.38
CA LEU A 13 -14.53 13.72 0.61
C LEU A 13 -14.59 12.78 0.77
N LEU A 14 -14.87 12.35 0.84
CA LEU A 14 -15.05 11.53 1.01
C LEU A 14 -15.17 10.46 1.10
N VAL A 15 -15.04 10.19 1.61
CA VAL A 15 -15.72 8.96 1.36
C VAL A 15 -14.79 7.91 0.74
N SER A 16 -15.24 6.71 0.47
CA SER A 16 -14.38 5.66 -0.08
C SER A 16 -13.92 5.98 -1.50
N ALA A 17 -12.85 6.74 -1.59
CA ALA A 17 -12.22 7.02 -2.87
C ALA A 17 -11.59 5.75 -3.41
N PRO A 18 -11.66 5.49 -4.71
CA PRO A 18 -10.93 4.37 -5.29
C PRO A 18 -9.43 4.58 -5.13
N LEU A 19 -8.70 3.48 -5.14
CA LEU A 19 -7.24 3.51 -5.10
C LEU A 19 -6.73 4.21 -6.35
N GLU A 20 -5.81 5.16 -6.19
CA GLU A 20 -5.19 5.81 -7.33
C GLU A 20 -4.05 4.96 -7.86
N ALA A 21 -3.95 4.89 -9.20
CA ALA A 21 -2.83 4.22 -9.83
C ALA A 21 -1.52 4.88 -9.42
N GLN A 22 -0.52 4.08 -9.07
CA GLN A 22 0.75 4.61 -8.59
C GLN A 22 1.90 3.76 -9.09
N THR A 23 2.92 4.43 -9.64
CA THR A 23 4.19 3.79 -10.00
C THR A 23 5.03 3.66 -8.73
N LEU A 24 5.61 2.49 -8.53
CA LEU A 24 6.44 2.20 -7.37
C LEU A 24 7.91 2.27 -7.79
N ARG A 25 8.71 2.98 -7.00
CA ARG A 25 10.13 3.19 -7.33
C ARG A 25 11.00 2.80 -6.15
N ASN A 26 12.21 2.34 -6.44
CA ASN A 26 13.18 2.05 -5.39
C ASN A 26 13.99 3.31 -5.06
N ALA A 27 15.00 3.15 -4.18
CA ALA A 27 15.83 4.27 -3.73
C ALA A 27 16.61 4.93 -4.87
N ASN A 28 16.87 4.20 -5.95
CA ASN A 28 17.57 4.71 -7.11
C ASN A 28 16.63 5.33 -8.14
N ASN A 29 15.36 5.47 -7.78
CA ASN A 29 14.32 6.03 -8.64
C ASN A 29 13.97 5.14 -9.84
N ALA A 30 14.38 3.88 -9.82
CA ALA A 30 14.00 2.94 -10.87
C ALA A 30 12.58 2.41 -10.59
N SER A 31 11.80 2.27 -11.66
CA SER A 31 10.47 1.71 -11.52
C SER A 31 10.57 0.21 -11.21
N ILE A 32 10.01 -0.21 -10.08
CA ILE A 32 9.99 -1.63 -9.69
C ILE A 32 8.62 -2.25 -9.86
N GLY A 33 7.61 -1.46 -10.20
CA GLY A 33 6.27 -1.95 -10.40
C GLY A 33 5.25 -0.85 -10.33
N LYS A 34 4.00 -1.25 -10.30
CA LYS A 34 2.91 -0.27 -10.17
C LYS A 34 1.70 -0.92 -9.53
N VAL A 35 0.85 -0.09 -8.93
CA VAL A 35 -0.46 -0.47 -8.43
C VAL A 35 -1.48 0.24 -9.29
N GLU A 36 -2.39 -0.50 -9.89
CA GLU A 36 -3.43 0.08 -10.74
C GLU A 36 -4.63 0.53 -9.90
N SER A 37 -5.49 1.33 -10.50
CA SER A 37 -6.63 1.89 -9.77
C SER A 37 -7.59 0.83 -9.25
N ASP A 38 -7.60 -0.36 -9.87
CA ASP A 38 -8.44 -1.48 -9.41
C ASP A 38 -7.75 -2.31 -8.33
N GLY A 39 -6.53 -1.92 -7.91
CA GLY A 39 -5.77 -2.63 -6.90
C GLY A 39 -4.80 -3.67 -7.43
N THR A 40 -4.79 -3.92 -8.73
CA THR A 40 -3.85 -4.88 -9.33
C THR A 40 -2.41 -4.39 -9.13
N ILE A 41 -1.53 -5.30 -8.67
CA ILE A 41 -0.12 -5.01 -8.46
C ILE A 41 0.66 -5.70 -9.57
N ARG A 42 1.51 -4.92 -10.26
CA ARG A 42 2.34 -5.46 -11.34
C ARG A 42 3.80 -5.17 -11.05
N ASN A 43 4.67 -6.08 -11.50
CA ASN A 43 6.12 -5.86 -11.36
C ASN A 43 6.64 -5.02 -12.52
N ALA A 44 7.97 -4.82 -12.59
CA ALA A 44 8.58 -4.00 -13.62
C ALA A 44 8.38 -4.56 -15.03
N ASN A 45 8.16 -5.87 -15.13
CA ASN A 45 7.90 -6.54 -16.42
C ASN A 45 6.42 -6.55 -16.77
N ASN A 46 5.61 -5.84 -16.00
CA ASN A 46 4.16 -5.72 -16.20
C ASN A 46 3.40 -7.01 -15.90
N ALA A 47 4.02 -7.96 -15.21
CA ALA A 47 3.33 -9.18 -14.79
C ALA A 47 2.51 -8.90 -13.54
N ARG A 48 1.30 -9.47 -13.47
CA ARG A 48 0.46 -9.33 -12.28
C ARG A 48 1.04 -10.20 -11.17
N ILE A 49 1.42 -9.57 -10.07
CA ILE A 49 2.02 -10.28 -8.94
C ILE A 49 1.13 -10.28 -7.71
N GLY A 50 0.04 -9.54 -7.74
CA GLY A 50 -0.88 -9.53 -6.60
C GLY A 50 -2.00 -8.54 -6.79
N LYS A 51 -2.77 -8.37 -5.72
CA LYS A 51 -3.88 -7.43 -5.73
C LYS A 51 -4.17 -6.92 -4.32
N ILE A 52 -4.55 -5.64 -4.25
CA ILE A 52 -5.07 -5.03 -3.04
C ILE A 52 -6.57 -4.90 -3.21
N GLU A 53 -7.34 -5.51 -2.31
CA GLU A 53 -8.79 -5.42 -2.38
C GLU A 53 -9.30 -4.19 -1.64
N SER A 54 -10.53 -3.79 -1.93
CA SER A 54 -11.10 -2.58 -1.34
C SER A 54 -11.23 -2.68 0.18
N ASP A 55 -11.36 -3.89 0.72
CA ASP A 55 -11.46 -4.10 2.17
C ASP A 55 -10.09 -4.17 2.86
N GLY A 56 -8.99 -4.00 2.11
CA GLY A 56 -7.63 -4.04 2.63
C GLY A 56 -6.95 -5.39 2.52
N THR A 57 -7.64 -6.42 2.06
CA THR A 57 -7.04 -7.74 1.85
C THR A 57 -6.00 -7.66 0.75
N ILE A 58 -4.84 -8.29 0.97
CA ILE A 58 -3.75 -8.32 -0.02
C ILE A 58 -3.56 -9.76 -0.44
N ARG A 59 -3.55 -9.97 -1.77
CA ARG A 59 -3.43 -11.31 -2.36
C ARG A 59 -2.20 -11.37 -3.24
N ASN A 60 -1.65 -12.58 -3.38
CA ASN A 60 -0.51 -12.82 -4.28
C ASN A 60 -1.02 -13.18 -5.70
N ALA A 61 -0.09 -13.55 -6.58
CA ALA A 61 -0.42 -13.87 -7.97
C ALA A 61 -1.35 -15.07 -8.09
N ASN A 62 -1.30 -15.98 -7.12
CA ASN A 62 -2.17 -17.17 -7.09
C ASN A 62 -3.50 -16.91 -6.41
N ASN A 63 -3.77 -15.65 -6.10
CA ASN A 63 -5.00 -15.21 -5.45
C ASN A 63 -5.12 -15.69 -3.99
N ALA A 64 -4.02 -16.08 -3.38
CA ALA A 64 -4.01 -16.45 -1.97
C ALA A 64 -3.90 -15.18 -1.12
N THR A 65 -4.62 -15.13 0.00
CA THR A 65 -4.50 -14.03 0.93
C THR A 65 -3.15 -14.09 1.63
N ILE A 66 -2.35 -13.03 1.52
CA ILE A 66 -1.04 -12.96 2.16
C ILE A 66 -1.01 -11.95 3.29
N GLY A 67 -2.04 -11.14 3.43
CA GLY A 67 -2.12 -10.19 4.52
C GLY A 67 -3.31 -9.28 4.39
N LYS A 68 -3.38 -8.32 5.31
CA LYS A 68 -4.47 -7.35 5.33
C LYS A 68 -4.01 -6.06 5.99
N VAL A 69 -4.52 -4.93 5.49
CA VAL A 69 -4.33 -3.63 6.10
C VAL A 69 -5.68 -3.19 6.66
N GLU A 70 -5.73 -2.97 7.97
CA GLU A 70 -6.96 -2.56 8.62
C GLU A 70 -7.19 -1.06 8.49
N SER A 71 -8.41 -0.64 8.76
CA SER A 71 -8.76 0.77 8.60
C SER A 71 -7.97 1.69 9.52
N ASP A 72 -7.49 1.17 10.66
CA ASP A 72 -6.65 1.94 11.59
C ASP A 72 -5.17 1.90 11.23
N GLY A 73 -4.81 1.22 10.14
CA GLY A 73 -3.44 1.12 9.67
C GLY A 73 -2.69 -0.12 10.11
N ALA A 74 -3.29 -0.95 10.98
CA ALA A 74 -2.64 -2.19 11.40
C ALA A 74 -2.45 -3.11 10.20
N VAL A 75 -1.27 -3.74 10.12
CA VAL A 75 -0.93 -4.66 9.03
C VAL A 75 -0.85 -6.05 9.62
N ARG A 76 -1.58 -6.98 9.01
CA ARG A 76 -1.63 -8.37 9.46
C ARG A 76 -1.09 -9.30 8.39
N ASN A 77 -0.50 -10.41 8.82
CA ASN A 77 -0.03 -11.43 7.87
C ASN A 77 -1.16 -12.41 7.54
N ALA A 78 -0.84 -13.47 6.78
CA ALA A 78 -1.83 -14.45 6.36
C ALA A 78 -2.46 -15.18 7.53
N ASN A 79 -1.76 -15.27 8.65
CA ASN A 79 -2.26 -15.93 9.86
C ASN A 79 -3.02 -14.97 10.78
N ASN A 80 -3.28 -13.77 10.29
CA ASN A 80 -3.99 -12.72 11.03
C ASN A 80 -3.21 -12.17 12.23
N ALA A 81 -1.90 -12.39 12.28
CA ALA A 81 -1.06 -11.78 13.30
C ALA A 81 -0.70 -10.37 12.89
N THR A 82 -0.68 -9.44 13.85
CA THR A 82 -0.25 -8.08 13.58
C THR A 82 1.26 -8.06 13.39
N ILE A 83 1.71 -7.60 12.22
CA ILE A 83 3.14 -7.54 11.89
C ILE A 83 3.67 -6.12 11.83
N GLY A 84 2.79 -5.14 11.92
CA GLY A 84 3.21 -3.77 11.91
C GLY A 84 2.04 -2.81 11.77
N LYS A 85 2.38 -1.56 11.47
CA LYS A 85 1.37 -0.53 11.34
C LYS A 85 1.86 0.56 10.39
N VAL A 86 0.95 1.10 9.59
CA VAL A 86 1.18 2.30 8.78
C VAL A 86 0.33 3.40 9.38
N GLN A 87 0.98 4.42 9.94
CA GLN A 87 0.27 5.51 10.60
C GLN A 87 -0.26 6.51 9.58
N SER A 88 -1.19 7.35 10.01
CA SER A 88 -1.81 8.32 9.10
C SER A 88 -0.82 9.32 8.55
N ASP A 89 0.29 9.58 9.27
CA ASP A 89 1.34 10.49 8.80
C ASP A 89 2.36 9.80 7.90
N GLY A 90 2.16 8.52 7.60
CA GLY A 90 3.07 7.74 6.77
C GLY A 90 4.16 7.00 7.52
N THR A 91 4.27 7.18 8.83
CA THR A 91 5.27 6.45 9.63
C THR A 91 4.93 4.97 9.63
N ILE A 92 5.94 4.14 9.40
CA ILE A 92 5.78 2.69 9.35
C ILE A 92 6.50 2.07 10.53
N ARG A 93 5.77 1.25 11.28
CA ARG A 93 6.30 0.60 12.49
C ARG A 93 6.19 -0.90 12.35
N ASN A 94 7.15 -1.62 12.94
CA ASN A 94 7.09 -3.08 12.97
C ASN A 94 6.25 -3.56 14.16
N ALA A 95 6.20 -4.89 14.35
CA ALA A 95 5.36 -5.48 15.41
C ALA A 95 5.80 -5.04 16.82
N ASN A 96 7.05 -4.66 16.97
CA ASN A 96 7.59 -4.17 18.25
C ASN A 96 7.43 -2.66 18.42
N ASN A 97 6.68 -2.05 17.51
CA ASN A 97 6.41 -0.62 17.52
C ASN A 97 7.64 0.25 17.23
N ALA A 98 8.68 -0.33 16.67
CA ALA A 98 9.85 0.43 16.24
C ALA A 98 9.58 1.03 14.86
N THR A 99 10.02 2.26 14.64
CA THR A 99 9.89 2.92 13.35
C THR A 99 10.87 2.28 12.37
N ILE A 100 10.34 1.77 11.25
CA ILE A 100 11.18 1.13 10.23
C ILE A 100 11.21 1.89 8.92
N GLY A 101 10.42 2.95 8.79
CA GLY A 101 10.43 3.76 7.60
C GLY A 101 9.34 4.80 7.59
N LYS A 102 9.21 5.46 6.45
CA LYS A 102 8.17 6.45 6.26
C LYS A 102 7.76 6.48 4.79
N ALA A 103 6.46 6.60 4.54
CA ALA A 103 5.90 6.63 3.19
C ALA A 103 4.89 7.76 3.09
N GLU A 104 5.40 9.01 3.04
CA GLU A 104 4.54 10.18 2.97
C GLU A 104 3.82 10.24 1.62
N GLY A 105 2.55 10.63 1.66
CA GLY A 105 1.77 10.80 0.44
C GLY A 105 1.41 9.52 -0.28
N VAL A 106 1.67 8.37 0.33
CA VAL A 106 1.38 7.06 -0.25
C VAL A 106 0.18 6.47 0.46
N ASP A 107 -0.72 5.85 -0.31
CA ASP A 107 -1.84 5.12 0.28
C ASP A 107 -1.31 4.07 1.26
N ARG A 108 -1.97 3.92 2.41
CA ARG A 108 -1.50 2.99 3.45
C ARG A 108 -1.41 1.56 2.95
N LYS A 109 -2.34 1.15 2.10
CA LYS A 109 -2.33 -0.21 1.56
C LYS A 109 -1.11 -0.43 0.67
N ILE A 110 -0.75 0.57 -0.14
CA ILE A 110 0.44 0.48 -0.98
C ILE A 110 1.69 0.46 -0.11
N ALA A 111 1.75 1.31 0.93
CA ALA A 111 2.88 1.31 1.84
C ALA A 111 3.05 -0.06 2.52
N ALA A 112 1.94 -0.69 2.91
CA ALA A 112 1.98 -2.02 3.53
C ALA A 112 2.55 -3.05 2.57
N VAL A 113 2.17 -2.99 1.29
CA VAL A 113 2.71 -3.90 0.28
C VAL A 113 4.22 -3.72 0.16
N LEU A 114 4.69 -2.46 0.12
CA LEU A 114 6.11 -2.17 -0.05
C LEU A 114 6.95 -2.64 1.14
N PHE A 115 6.45 -2.49 2.35
CA PHE A 115 7.25 -2.72 3.56
C PHE A 115 7.06 -4.09 4.19
N PHE A 116 5.92 -4.75 3.93
CA PHE A 116 5.59 -5.97 4.68
C PHE A 116 5.32 -7.19 3.82
N MET A 117 4.94 -7.02 2.56
CA MET A 117 4.40 -8.16 1.79
C MET A 117 5.40 -8.83 0.86
N HIS A 118 6.54 -8.22 0.60
CA HIS A 118 7.64 -8.79 -0.20
C HIS A 118 7.25 -9.24 -1.61
N LEU A 119 6.19 -8.63 -2.17
CA LEU A 119 5.73 -9.02 -3.51
C LEU A 119 6.65 -8.53 -4.61
N LEU A 120 7.39 -7.46 -4.37
CA LEU A 120 8.21 -6.82 -5.40
C LEU A 120 9.70 -7.19 -5.30
N GLU A 121 10.02 -8.14 -4.45
CA GLU A 121 11.40 -8.60 -4.27
C GLU A 121 11.73 -9.77 -5.18
#